data_b3d3462ce8d36061c6e02de7dd95c38f
#
_entry.id   b3d3462ce8d36061c6e02de7dd95c38f
#
_cell.length_a   1.000
_cell.length_b   1.000
_cell.length_c   1.000
_cell.angle_alpha   90.00
_cell.angle_beta   90.00
_cell.angle_gamma   90.00
#
_symmetry.space_group_name_H-M   'P 1'
#
loop_
_entity.id
_entity.type
_entity.pdbx_description
1 polymer ?
#
loop_
_entity_poly.entity_id
_entity_poly.type
_entity_poly.pdbx_seq_one_letter_code
_entity_poly.pdbx_strand_id
1 'polypeptide(L)'
;MSSLPQKFQDWFTSRGWNPRAHQLGILDHAMKGESALLISPTGGGKTLAGFLPSLVELSEAHERNGIHTLYISPLKALAVDIARNLEAPVQEMALPITIEARTGDTPHSRRKRQRENPPDILITTE
;
A
#
# COMPACT_ATOMS: atom_id res chain seq x y z
N MET A 1 -20.63 5.03 -0.72
CA MET A 1 -20.71 3.95 0.23
C MET A 1 -19.41 3.18 0.27
N SER A 2 -18.98 2.82 1.45
CA SER A 2 -17.71 2.14 1.61
C SER A 2 -17.77 0.71 1.06
N SER A 3 -16.72 0.34 0.31
CA SER A 3 -16.57 -1.01 -0.24
C SER A 3 -15.50 -1.80 0.51
N LEU A 4 -15.24 -1.45 1.76
CA LEU A 4 -14.19 -2.10 2.54
C LEU A 4 -14.58 -3.55 2.84
N PRO A 5 -13.79 -4.53 2.35
CA PRO A 5 -14.08 -5.94 2.60
C PRO A 5 -14.08 -6.30 4.08
N GLN A 6 -14.81 -7.34 4.43
CA GLN A 6 -14.94 -7.75 5.83
C GLN A 6 -13.60 -8.05 6.49
N LYS A 7 -12.66 -8.68 5.75
CA LYS A 7 -11.33 -8.96 6.27
C LYS A 7 -10.63 -7.68 6.74
N PHE A 8 -10.79 -6.59 6.01
CA PHE A 8 -10.20 -5.29 6.37
C PHE A 8 -10.93 -4.66 7.54
N GLN A 9 -12.26 -4.77 7.58
CA GLN A 9 -13.03 -4.28 8.71
C GLN A 9 -12.61 -4.99 10.00
N ASP A 10 -12.44 -6.30 9.93
CA ASP A 10 -12.01 -7.11 11.07
C ASP A 10 -10.61 -6.70 11.53
N TRP A 11 -9.72 -6.41 10.59
CA TRP A 11 -8.37 -5.98 10.92
C TRP A 11 -8.38 -4.65 11.66
N PHE A 12 -9.15 -3.67 11.19
CA PHE A 12 -9.30 -2.38 11.90
C PHE A 12 -9.81 -2.62 13.32
N THR A 13 -10.83 -3.44 13.46
CA THR A 13 -11.41 -3.76 14.77
C THR A 13 -10.39 -4.41 15.68
N SER A 14 -9.57 -5.33 15.19
CA SER A 14 -8.55 -6.00 15.98
C SER A 14 -7.50 -5.03 16.52
N ARG A 15 -7.31 -3.91 15.83
CA ARG A 15 -6.40 -2.85 16.25
C ARG A 15 -7.06 -1.82 17.16
N GLY A 16 -8.36 -1.95 17.40
CA GLY A 16 -9.13 -0.96 18.13
C GLY A 16 -9.33 0.32 17.33
N TRP A 17 -9.27 0.22 16.01
CA TRP A 17 -9.40 1.36 15.10
C TRP A 17 -10.71 1.30 14.33
N ASN A 18 -11.18 2.47 13.91
CA ASN A 18 -12.26 2.60 12.94
C ASN A 18 -11.67 3.23 11.68
N PRO A 19 -12.07 2.78 10.48
CA PRO A 19 -11.64 3.44 9.25
C PRO A 19 -12.03 4.92 9.30
N ARG A 20 -11.09 5.78 8.94
CA ARG A 20 -11.33 7.23 8.94
C ARG A 20 -12.01 7.65 7.65
N ALA A 21 -12.76 8.77 7.72
CA ALA A 21 -13.49 9.25 6.56
C ALA A 21 -12.61 9.45 5.33
N HIS A 22 -11.39 10.00 5.50
CA HIS A 22 -10.49 10.21 4.36
C HIS A 22 -9.95 8.90 3.80
N GLN A 23 -9.79 7.86 4.63
CA GLN A 23 -9.37 6.54 4.16
C GLN A 23 -10.44 5.92 3.27
N LEU A 24 -11.69 5.98 3.70
CA LEU A 24 -12.81 5.48 2.92
C LEU A 24 -13.06 6.32 1.67
N GLY A 25 -12.86 7.63 1.76
CA GLY A 25 -13.02 8.53 0.61
C GLY A 25 -12.02 8.24 -0.50
N ILE A 26 -10.75 8.00 -0.14
CA ILE A 26 -9.73 7.63 -1.13
C ILE A 26 -10.08 6.29 -1.76
N LEU A 27 -10.54 5.33 -0.96
CA LEU A 27 -10.93 4.03 -1.49
C LEU A 27 -12.08 4.16 -2.49
N ASP A 28 -13.11 4.97 -2.17
CA ASP A 28 -14.25 5.18 -3.06
C ASP A 28 -13.81 5.78 -4.40
N HIS A 29 -12.93 6.80 -4.37
CA HIS A 29 -12.43 7.39 -5.61
C HIS A 29 -11.65 6.37 -6.44
N ALA A 30 -10.81 5.59 -5.79
CA ALA A 30 -10.03 4.57 -6.50
C ALA A 30 -10.92 3.50 -7.13
N MET A 31 -11.98 3.09 -6.44
CA MET A 31 -12.90 2.09 -6.97
C MET A 31 -13.65 2.60 -8.20
N LYS A 32 -13.82 3.92 -8.34
CA LYS A 32 -14.42 4.54 -9.51
C LYS A 32 -13.41 4.85 -10.61
N GLY A 33 -12.13 4.49 -10.42
CA GLY A 33 -11.07 4.78 -11.37
C GLY A 33 -10.68 6.25 -11.41
N GLU A 34 -10.95 6.99 -10.35
CA GLU A 34 -10.66 8.42 -10.26
C GLU A 34 -9.35 8.68 -9.55
N SER A 35 -8.64 9.72 -9.99
CA SER A 35 -7.48 10.24 -9.25
C SER A 35 -7.95 11.06 -8.07
N ALA A 36 -7.15 11.12 -7.00
CA ALA A 36 -7.52 11.86 -5.81
C ALA A 36 -6.30 12.51 -5.19
N LEU A 37 -6.52 13.63 -4.51
CA LEU A 37 -5.50 14.30 -3.72
C LEU A 37 -5.96 14.32 -2.27
N LEU A 38 -5.14 13.76 -1.38
CA LEU A 38 -5.45 13.74 0.05
C LEU A 38 -4.61 14.79 0.77
N ILE A 39 -5.30 15.72 1.43
CA ILE A 39 -4.66 16.73 2.26
C ILE A 39 -5.20 16.56 3.67
N SER A 40 -4.32 16.24 4.61
CA SER A 40 -4.73 16.12 6.00
C SER A 40 -3.53 16.36 6.90
N PRO A 41 -3.75 16.71 8.19
CA PRO A 41 -2.65 16.88 9.14
C PRO A 41 -1.84 15.59 9.30
N THR A 42 -0.58 15.72 9.71
CA THR A 42 0.26 14.57 10.01
C THR A 42 -0.36 13.73 11.13
N GLY A 43 -0.10 12.42 11.09
CA GLY A 43 -0.64 11.51 12.09
C GLY A 43 -2.08 11.08 11.83
N GLY A 44 -2.68 11.49 10.70
CA GLY A 44 -4.07 11.17 10.40
C GLY A 44 -4.29 9.87 9.63
N GLY A 45 -3.27 9.01 9.53
CA GLY A 45 -3.41 7.75 8.81
C GLY A 45 -3.36 7.90 7.30
N LYS A 46 -2.67 8.93 6.79
CA LYS A 46 -2.58 9.21 5.35
C LYS A 46 -1.89 8.09 4.57
N THR A 47 -0.84 7.51 5.14
CA THR A 47 -0.11 6.44 4.47
C THR A 47 -1.02 5.25 4.21
N LEU A 48 -1.76 4.82 5.22
CA LEU A 48 -2.72 3.74 5.04
C LEU A 48 -3.82 4.12 4.06
N ALA A 49 -4.30 5.37 4.12
CA ALA A 49 -5.33 5.85 3.18
C ALA A 49 -4.87 5.72 1.74
N GLY A 50 -3.60 6.07 1.47
CA GLY A 50 -3.06 5.97 0.12
C GLY A 50 -2.89 4.55 -0.38
N PHE A 51 -2.55 3.62 0.51
CA PHE A 51 -2.31 2.23 0.13
C PHE A 51 -3.54 1.33 0.24
N LEU A 52 -4.56 1.75 0.97
CA LEU A 52 -5.75 0.92 1.20
C LEU A 52 -6.39 0.42 -0.11
N PRO A 53 -6.59 1.27 -1.14
CA PRO A 53 -7.12 0.79 -2.40
C PRO A 53 -6.29 -0.31 -3.04
N SER A 54 -4.96 -0.17 -2.99
CA SER A 54 -4.05 -1.18 -3.55
C SER A 54 -4.15 -2.49 -2.80
N LEU A 55 -4.19 -2.44 -1.47
CA LEU A 55 -4.30 -3.64 -0.66
C LEU A 55 -5.63 -4.35 -0.91
N VAL A 56 -6.72 -3.61 -1.00
CA VAL A 56 -8.04 -4.17 -1.28
C VAL A 56 -8.06 -4.82 -2.65
N GLU A 57 -7.60 -4.11 -3.67
CA GLU A 57 -7.61 -4.63 -5.03
C GLU A 57 -6.73 -5.86 -5.17
N LEU A 58 -5.50 -5.82 -4.61
CA LEU A 58 -4.58 -6.94 -4.67
C LEU A 58 -5.07 -8.15 -3.87
N SER A 59 -5.83 -7.93 -2.79
CA SER A 59 -6.37 -9.04 -2.00
C SER A 59 -7.39 -9.86 -2.78
N GLU A 60 -8.03 -9.25 -3.77
CA GLU A 60 -9.05 -9.89 -4.59
C GLU A 60 -8.52 -10.37 -5.94
N ALA A 61 -7.36 -9.88 -6.37
CA ALA A 61 -6.79 -10.21 -7.67
C ALA A 61 -6.11 -11.58 -7.66
N HIS A 62 -6.29 -12.34 -8.72
CA HIS A 62 -5.69 -13.67 -8.87
C HIS A 62 -4.47 -13.67 -9.77
N GLU A 63 -4.31 -12.68 -10.64
CA GLU A 63 -3.19 -12.59 -11.57
C GLU A 63 -2.31 -11.41 -11.25
N ARG A 64 -1.01 -11.59 -11.50
CA ARG A 64 0.00 -10.54 -11.29
C ARG A 64 0.71 -10.26 -12.60
N ASN A 65 0.60 -9.04 -13.09
CA ASN A 65 1.21 -8.61 -14.34
C ASN A 65 2.23 -7.48 -14.10
N GLY A 66 3.19 -7.75 -13.22
CA GLY A 66 4.19 -6.76 -12.88
C GLY A 66 3.79 -5.94 -11.66
N ILE A 67 4.32 -4.72 -11.58
CA ILE A 67 4.06 -3.84 -10.45
C ILE A 67 2.63 -3.31 -10.53
N HIS A 68 1.87 -3.52 -9.47
CA HIS A 68 0.51 -2.98 -9.37
C HIS A 68 0.51 -1.52 -8.89
N THR A 69 1.32 -1.23 -7.88
CA THR A 69 1.33 0.08 -7.22
C THR A 69 2.76 0.59 -7.11
N LEU A 70 2.97 1.84 -7.53
CA LEU A 70 4.24 2.53 -7.37
C LEU A 70 4.06 3.68 -6.40
N TYR A 71 4.84 3.67 -5.32
CA TYR A 71 4.88 4.78 -4.37
C TYR A 71 6.22 5.48 -4.49
N ILE A 72 6.19 6.79 -4.70
CA ILE A 72 7.40 7.60 -4.82
C ILE A 72 7.55 8.46 -3.57
N SER A 73 8.65 8.24 -2.84
CA SER A 73 8.97 8.97 -1.62
C SER A 73 10.11 9.93 -1.88
N PRO A 74 10.12 11.12 -1.28
CA PRO A 74 11.23 12.05 -1.44
C PRO A 74 12.48 11.65 -0.67
N LEU A 75 12.38 10.74 0.30
CA LEU A 75 13.49 10.38 1.19
C LEU A 75 13.66 8.86 1.28
N LYS A 76 14.93 8.40 1.22
CA LYS A 76 15.25 6.96 1.32
C LYS A 76 14.77 6.35 2.65
N ALA A 77 15.04 7.03 3.75
CA ALA A 77 14.64 6.53 5.07
C ALA A 77 13.12 6.35 5.16
N LEU A 78 12.37 7.30 4.62
CA LEU A 78 10.92 7.23 4.60
C LEU A 78 10.43 6.06 3.74
N ALA A 79 11.06 5.83 2.59
CA ALA A 79 10.69 4.72 1.71
C ALA A 79 10.84 3.37 2.45
N VAL A 80 11.94 3.19 3.16
CA VAL A 80 12.21 1.96 3.91
C VAL A 80 11.19 1.79 5.04
N ASP A 81 10.89 2.86 5.77
CA ASP A 81 9.93 2.82 6.88
C ASP A 81 8.51 2.49 6.38
N ILE A 82 8.11 3.07 5.27
CA ILE A 82 6.80 2.80 4.67
C ILE A 82 6.68 1.34 4.28
N ALA A 83 7.70 0.79 3.63
CA ALA A 83 7.70 -0.63 3.25
C ALA A 83 7.54 -1.51 4.48
N ARG A 84 8.30 -1.21 5.53
CA ARG A 84 8.23 -1.98 6.78
C ARG A 84 6.85 -1.88 7.43
N ASN A 85 6.30 -0.66 7.49
CA ASN A 85 5.01 -0.44 8.13
C ASN A 85 3.85 -1.11 7.39
N LEU A 86 3.94 -1.25 6.08
CA LEU A 86 2.92 -1.93 5.30
C LEU A 86 2.95 -3.45 5.47
N GLU A 87 4.08 -4.01 5.87
CA GLU A 87 4.17 -5.45 6.08
C GLU A 87 3.26 -5.92 7.20
N ALA A 88 3.04 -5.10 8.23
CA ALA A 88 2.20 -5.48 9.37
C ALA A 88 0.77 -5.82 8.93
N PRO A 89 0.02 -4.93 8.26
CA PRO A 89 -1.33 -5.29 7.81
C PRO A 89 -1.34 -6.45 6.82
N VAL A 90 -0.35 -6.54 5.95
CA VAL A 90 -0.26 -7.63 4.98
C VAL A 90 -0.11 -8.98 5.68
N GLN A 91 0.77 -9.06 6.68
CA GLN A 91 0.98 -10.29 7.43
C GLN A 91 -0.19 -10.61 8.34
N GLU A 92 -0.72 -9.61 9.03
CA GLU A 92 -1.83 -9.81 9.97
C GLU A 92 -3.11 -10.27 9.28
N MET A 93 -3.36 -9.79 8.06
CA MET A 93 -4.49 -10.23 7.27
C MET A 93 -4.18 -11.41 6.36
N ALA A 94 -2.95 -11.91 6.39
CA ALA A 94 -2.49 -13.01 5.54
C ALA A 94 -2.75 -12.74 4.06
N LEU A 95 -2.45 -11.52 3.60
CA LEU A 95 -2.64 -11.15 2.20
C LEU A 95 -1.46 -11.64 1.34
N PRO A 96 -1.73 -12.18 0.15
CA PRO A 96 -0.67 -12.65 -0.74
C PRO A 96 -0.07 -11.48 -1.55
N ILE A 97 0.47 -10.49 -0.87
CA ILE A 97 0.98 -9.26 -1.48
C ILE A 97 2.46 -9.10 -1.15
N THR A 98 3.27 -8.82 -2.16
CA THR A 98 4.71 -8.57 -1.97
C THR A 98 4.98 -7.07 -2.03
N ILE A 99 5.76 -6.57 -1.07
CA ILE A 99 6.11 -5.16 -0.95
C ILE A 99 7.63 -5.06 -0.86
N GLU A 100 8.23 -4.24 -1.72
CA GLU A 100 9.68 -4.03 -1.70
C GLU A 100 10.01 -2.58 -1.92
N ALA A 101 11.15 -2.17 -1.37
CA ALA A 101 11.70 -0.83 -1.59
C ALA A 101 12.85 -0.90 -2.58
N ARG A 102 12.97 0.12 -3.43
CA ARG A 102 14.11 0.29 -4.31
C ARG A 102 14.62 1.71 -4.18
N THR A 103 15.81 1.86 -3.62
CA THR A 103 16.48 3.15 -3.42
C THR A 103 17.87 3.10 -4.01
N GLY A 104 18.63 4.19 -3.89
CA GLY A 104 20.02 4.22 -4.33
C GLY A 104 20.89 3.18 -3.61
N ASP A 105 20.48 2.75 -2.43
CA ASP A 105 21.24 1.78 -1.63
C ASP A 105 20.86 0.32 -1.88
N THR A 106 19.85 0.07 -2.71
CA THR A 106 19.44 -1.29 -3.01
C THR A 106 20.52 -2.02 -3.82
N PRO A 107 20.97 -3.22 -3.38
CA PRO A 107 22.01 -3.96 -4.09
C PRO A 107 21.62 -4.27 -5.53
N HIS A 108 22.62 -4.31 -6.41
CA HIS A 108 22.39 -4.56 -7.84
C HIS A 108 21.68 -5.88 -8.11
N SER A 109 22.04 -6.93 -7.37
CA SER A 109 21.39 -8.24 -7.52
C SER A 109 19.90 -8.18 -7.21
N ARG A 110 19.52 -7.41 -6.18
CA ARG A 110 18.11 -7.23 -5.84
C ARG A 110 17.37 -6.41 -6.89
N ARG A 111 18.02 -5.37 -7.42
CA ARG A 111 17.43 -4.56 -8.50
C ARG A 111 17.16 -5.41 -9.74
N LYS A 112 18.11 -6.30 -10.07
CA LYS A 112 17.94 -7.22 -11.20
C LYS A 112 16.75 -8.14 -10.97
N ARG A 113 16.64 -8.74 -9.78
CA ARG A 113 15.52 -9.60 -9.42
C ARG A 113 14.20 -8.85 -9.50
N GLN A 114 14.17 -7.60 -9.05
CA GLN A 114 12.95 -6.77 -9.09
C GLN A 114 12.50 -6.51 -10.51
N ARG A 115 13.42 -6.38 -11.46
CA ARG A 115 13.07 -6.22 -12.87
C ARG A 115 12.53 -7.51 -13.48
N GLU A 116 13.12 -8.64 -13.11
CA GLU A 116 12.73 -9.94 -13.65
C GLU A 116 11.47 -10.48 -12.97
N ASN A 117 11.32 -10.21 -11.69
CA ASN A 117 10.25 -10.72 -10.86
C ASN A 117 9.75 -9.62 -9.93
N PRO A 118 9.01 -8.63 -10.46
CA PRO A 118 8.66 -7.45 -9.70
C PRO A 118 7.72 -7.72 -8.54
N PRO A 119 7.82 -6.93 -7.45
CA PRO A 119 6.85 -7.00 -6.36
C PRO A 119 5.51 -6.40 -6.81
N ASP A 120 4.47 -6.68 -6.04
CA ASP A 120 3.16 -6.08 -6.28
C ASP A 120 3.18 -4.57 -6.00
N ILE A 121 3.81 -4.19 -4.91
CA ILE A 121 3.96 -2.78 -4.52
C ILE A 121 5.44 -2.45 -4.45
N LEU A 122 5.87 -1.46 -5.23
CA LEU A 122 7.24 -0.97 -5.20
C LEU A 122 7.28 0.43 -4.60
N ILE A 123 8.11 0.61 -3.59
CA ILE A 123 8.31 1.89 -2.93
C ILE A 123 9.71 2.37 -3.28
N THR A 124 9.79 3.52 -3.91
CA THR A 124 11.06 4.03 -4.44
C THR A 124 11.22 5.51 -4.16
N THR A 125 12.39 6.03 -4.53
CA THR A 125 12.67 7.47 -4.50
C THR A 125 12.87 7.96 -5.93
N GLU A 126 12.80 9.29 -6.11
CA GLU A 126 13.08 9.87 -7.42
C GLU A 126 14.56 9.77 -7.79
#